data_06fa06e3ffd3fe3b7d590d417e657fc0
#
_entry.id   06fa06e3ffd3fe3b7d590d417e657fc0
#
_cell.length_a   1.000
_cell.length_b   1.000
_cell.length_c   1.000
_cell.angle_alpha   90.00
_cell.angle_beta   90.00
_cell.angle_gamma   90.00
#
_symmetry.space_group_name_H-M   'P 1'
#
loop_
_entity.id
_entity.type
_entity.pdbx_description
1 polymer ?
#
loop_
_entity_poly.entity_id
_entity_poly.type
_entity_poly.pdbx_seq_one_letter_code
_entity_poly.pdbx_strand_id
1 'polypeptide(L)'
;LEKHPEFAGELAMHHGSINKETRNWVENAIRNESLKAVVCTSSLDLGVDFAPVETIVQIGGPKGVARFLQRAGRSGHRPGETSYIYFLPTHAIELVEASALQKAVQNKAVEDRPPVILAFDALVQYLTTLAVSDGFYPDEIYPEVKSTFCFADLTEDEWNWALSYITHGGNSLQAYDEYKKVIIDETGRYIVENRGIAMRHRMQVGTIVSDAILQVKYVKGGFIGSIEEWFISKLSPGDVFTFAGRNLELVRTKQMQVIVRKSKKKTAKVPSWMGGRLTLSSQMSEMLREELYERDESSREIQALQPIFDRQEMESIVPKQNEMLIETFKTREGYHHIFYPFEGRFVHEAMGSLLSYRISLLNPIS
;
A
#
# COMPACT_ATOMS: atom_id res chain seq x y z
N LEU A 1 3.71 14.29 24.20
CA LEU A 1 4.08 15.66 24.59
C LEU A 1 3.48 16.07 25.93
N GLU A 2 2.25 15.68 26.29
CA GLU A 2 1.64 15.98 27.60
C GLU A 2 2.46 15.45 28.78
N LYS A 3 3.13 14.30 28.62
CA LYS A 3 4.00 13.69 29.64
C LYS A 3 5.46 14.19 29.59
N HIS A 4 5.84 14.82 28.48
CA HIS A 4 7.21 15.24 28.20
C HIS A 4 7.20 16.62 27.53
N PRO A 5 6.85 17.68 28.31
CA PRO A 5 6.76 19.04 27.80
C PRO A 5 8.10 19.61 27.32
N GLU A 6 9.22 19.03 27.77
CA GLU A 6 10.58 19.36 27.35
C GLU A 6 10.83 19.18 25.86
N PHE A 7 10.03 18.34 25.17
CA PHE A 7 10.12 18.14 23.73
C PHE A 7 9.12 18.97 22.93
N ALA A 8 8.41 19.89 23.58
CA ALA A 8 7.46 20.75 22.88
C ALA A 8 8.19 21.68 21.88
N GLY A 9 7.80 21.61 20.60
CA GLY A 9 8.45 22.34 19.51
C GLY A 9 9.63 21.62 18.85
N GLU A 10 10.11 20.52 19.42
CA GLU A 10 11.23 19.73 18.88
C GLU A 10 10.80 18.42 18.18
N LEU A 11 9.53 18.03 18.36
CA LEU A 11 8.93 16.83 17.78
C LEU A 11 7.80 17.19 16.83
N ALA A 12 7.74 16.52 15.69
CA ALA A 12 6.65 16.66 14.74
C ALA A 12 6.12 15.30 14.29
N MET A 13 4.93 15.32 13.68
CA MET A 13 4.32 14.18 13.00
C MET A 13 4.19 14.46 11.51
N HIS A 14 4.45 13.44 10.68
CA HIS A 14 4.27 13.51 9.23
C HIS A 14 3.56 12.26 8.72
N HIS A 15 2.36 12.43 8.13
CA HIS A 15 1.64 11.35 7.47
C HIS A 15 0.70 11.89 6.38
N GLY A 16 0.28 11.04 5.44
CA GLY A 16 -0.49 11.42 4.26
C GLY A 16 -1.82 12.13 4.55
N SER A 17 -2.45 11.86 5.71
CA SER A 17 -3.74 12.47 6.08
C SER A 17 -3.64 13.86 6.70
N ILE A 18 -2.44 14.34 7.04
CA ILE A 18 -2.24 15.72 7.51
C ILE A 18 -2.36 16.68 6.31
N ASN A 19 -2.85 17.89 6.56
CA ASN A 19 -2.96 18.89 5.50
C ASN A 19 -1.58 19.23 4.88
N LYS A 20 -1.60 19.66 3.63
CA LYS A 20 -0.38 19.92 2.86
C LYS A 20 0.50 21.02 3.49
N GLU A 21 -0.10 22.04 4.07
CA GLU A 21 0.64 23.15 4.69
C GLU A 21 1.47 22.67 5.88
N THR A 22 0.87 21.85 6.77
CA THR A 22 1.57 21.27 7.92
C THR A 22 2.66 20.30 7.46
N ARG A 23 2.41 19.48 6.43
CA ARG A 23 3.46 18.59 5.88
C ARG A 23 4.64 19.38 5.34
N ASN A 24 4.39 20.39 4.53
CA ASN A 24 5.44 21.25 3.99
C ASN A 24 6.22 21.96 5.11
N TRP A 25 5.53 22.36 6.17
CA TRP A 25 6.19 22.96 7.34
C TRP A 25 7.14 21.94 8.01
N VAL A 26 6.69 20.70 8.24
CA VAL A 26 7.54 19.64 8.84
C VAL A 26 8.76 19.35 7.95
N GLU A 27 8.55 19.22 6.63
CA GLU A 27 9.64 18.98 5.67
C GLU A 27 10.67 20.11 5.68
N ASN A 28 10.22 21.36 5.72
CA ASN A 28 11.11 22.52 5.85
C ASN A 28 11.81 22.55 7.21
N ALA A 29 11.12 22.18 8.29
CA ALA A 29 11.69 22.16 9.63
C ALA A 29 12.76 21.06 9.79
N ILE A 30 12.60 19.92 9.11
CA ILE A 30 13.66 18.89 9.00
C ILE A 30 14.85 19.47 8.22
N ARG A 31 14.60 20.08 7.06
CA ARG A 31 15.66 20.68 6.22
C ARG A 31 16.48 21.73 6.95
N ASN A 32 15.85 22.50 7.82
CA ASN A 32 16.49 23.54 8.61
C ASN A 32 17.05 23.03 9.95
N GLU A 33 17.02 21.73 10.20
CA GLU A 33 17.51 21.08 11.43
C GLU A 33 16.86 21.65 12.72
N SER A 34 15.60 22.15 12.60
CA SER A 34 14.87 22.76 13.72
C SER A 34 14.07 21.75 14.55
N LEU A 35 13.98 20.50 14.11
CA LEU A 35 13.33 19.40 14.82
C LEU A 35 14.36 18.37 15.26
N LYS A 36 14.21 17.83 16.44
CA LYS A 36 15.02 16.71 16.95
C LYS A 36 14.53 15.35 16.46
N ALA A 37 13.22 15.20 16.31
CA ALA A 37 12.66 13.96 15.77
C ALA A 37 11.33 14.20 15.06
N VAL A 38 11.06 13.32 14.07
CA VAL A 38 9.79 13.28 13.36
C VAL A 38 9.25 11.85 13.38
N VAL A 39 8.03 11.69 13.85
CA VAL A 39 7.29 10.43 13.77
C VAL A 39 6.51 10.41 12.46
N CYS A 40 6.82 9.48 11.59
CA CYS A 40 6.16 9.40 10.28
C CYS A 40 5.71 7.98 9.93
N THR A 41 4.78 7.90 9.00
CA THR A 41 4.47 6.68 8.26
C THR A 41 5.40 6.57 7.04
N SER A 42 5.07 5.74 6.05
CA SER A 42 5.80 5.69 4.77
C SER A 42 5.79 7.00 3.96
N SER A 43 5.19 8.05 4.48
CA SER A 43 5.07 9.35 3.81
C SER A 43 6.41 10.08 3.58
N LEU A 44 7.46 9.67 4.27
CA LEU A 44 8.84 10.17 4.08
C LEU A 44 9.78 9.13 3.45
N ASP A 45 9.26 7.96 3.04
CA ASP A 45 10.09 6.90 2.44
C ASP A 45 10.62 7.31 1.05
N LEU A 46 9.82 8.04 0.27
CA LEU A 46 10.10 8.39 -1.13
C LEU A 46 9.77 9.86 -1.44
N GLY A 47 10.53 10.42 -2.41
CA GLY A 47 10.15 11.66 -3.10
C GLY A 47 10.33 12.96 -2.33
N VAL A 48 10.95 12.93 -1.17
CA VAL A 48 11.20 14.14 -0.38
C VAL A 48 12.70 14.40 -0.31
N ASP A 49 13.10 15.55 -0.79
CA ASP A 49 14.47 16.06 -0.67
C ASP A 49 14.55 16.92 0.59
N PHE A 50 14.97 16.31 1.69
CA PHE A 50 15.27 17.00 2.94
C PHE A 50 16.69 16.71 3.40
N ALA A 51 17.19 17.53 4.30
CA ALA A 51 18.51 17.32 4.88
C ALA A 51 18.59 15.91 5.52
N PRO A 52 19.73 15.23 5.40
CA PRO A 52 19.90 13.92 5.96
C PRO A 52 19.68 13.94 7.46
N VAL A 53 18.89 12.98 7.94
CA VAL A 53 18.77 12.72 9.36
C VAL A 53 19.93 11.85 9.83
N GLU A 54 20.32 11.96 11.08
CA GLU A 54 21.43 11.19 11.63
C GLU A 54 21.07 9.72 11.80
N THR A 55 19.83 9.46 12.25
CA THR A 55 19.38 8.13 12.66
C THR A 55 17.94 7.89 12.26
N ILE A 56 17.67 6.68 11.76
CA ILE A 56 16.32 6.18 11.52
C ILE A 56 15.99 5.12 12.58
N VAL A 57 14.79 5.19 13.12
CA VAL A 57 14.22 4.14 13.98
C VAL A 57 13.02 3.54 13.27
N GLN A 58 13.19 2.30 12.80
CA GLN A 58 12.15 1.51 12.17
C GLN A 58 11.37 0.75 13.24
N ILE A 59 10.12 1.13 13.49
CA ILE A 59 9.23 0.43 14.42
C ILE A 59 8.36 -0.55 13.63
N GLY A 60 8.43 -1.83 13.99
CA GLY A 60 7.73 -2.91 13.28
C GLY A 60 8.41 -3.33 11.98
N GLY A 61 8.02 -4.48 11.45
CA GLY A 61 8.65 -5.08 10.27
C GLY A 61 8.50 -4.23 9.00
N PRO A 62 9.57 -4.00 8.24
CA PRO A 62 9.54 -3.25 6.98
C PRO A 62 8.88 -4.03 5.84
N LYS A 63 8.70 -5.35 6.00
CA LYS A 63 8.07 -6.28 5.04
C LYS A 63 8.84 -6.45 3.73
N GLY A 64 10.09 -5.98 3.68
CA GLY A 64 10.97 -6.13 2.53
C GLY A 64 12.31 -5.46 2.73
N VAL A 65 13.36 -6.03 2.12
CA VAL A 65 14.77 -5.59 2.23
C VAL A 65 14.96 -4.24 1.53
N ALA A 66 14.47 -4.10 0.29
CA ALA A 66 14.60 -2.86 -0.48
C ALA A 66 14.00 -1.66 0.28
N ARG A 67 12.83 -1.85 0.90
CA ARG A 67 12.19 -0.79 1.69
C ARG A 67 12.99 -0.45 2.94
N PHE A 68 13.53 -1.45 3.62
CA PHE A 68 14.40 -1.22 4.77
C PHE A 68 15.63 -0.40 4.38
N LEU A 69 16.28 -0.78 3.27
CA LEU A 69 17.45 -0.05 2.74
C LEU A 69 17.10 1.36 2.25
N GLN A 70 15.94 1.55 1.61
CA GLN A 70 15.46 2.88 1.21
C GLN A 70 15.27 3.81 2.41
N ARG A 71 14.75 3.29 3.53
CA ARG A 71 14.63 4.04 4.78
C ARG A 71 16.00 4.31 5.38
N ALA A 72 16.86 3.31 5.48
CA ALA A 72 18.23 3.47 5.96
C ALA A 72 18.95 4.58 5.19
N GLY A 73 18.79 4.63 3.87
CA GLY A 73 19.35 5.66 3.00
C GLY A 73 18.83 7.09 3.23
N ARG A 74 17.89 7.31 4.16
CA ARG A 74 17.51 8.66 4.62
C ARG A 74 18.43 9.19 5.71
N SER A 75 19.29 8.34 6.30
CA SER A 75 20.34 8.74 7.23
C SER A 75 21.71 8.73 6.55
N GLY A 76 22.65 9.53 7.05
CA GLY A 76 24.04 9.55 6.57
C GLY A 76 24.16 9.94 5.09
N HIS A 77 23.36 10.87 4.58
CA HIS A 77 23.30 11.23 3.16
C HIS A 77 24.46 12.13 2.69
N ARG A 78 25.46 12.38 3.54
CA ARG A 78 26.65 13.14 3.16
C ARG A 78 27.76 12.22 2.68
N PRO A 79 28.60 12.62 1.72
CA PRO A 79 29.72 11.81 1.26
C PRO A 79 30.63 11.39 2.42
N GLY A 80 30.85 10.07 2.58
CA GLY A 80 31.67 9.51 3.65
C GLY A 80 30.97 9.25 4.98
N GLU A 81 29.69 9.60 5.11
CA GLU A 81 28.90 9.25 6.30
C GLU A 81 28.28 7.84 6.18
N THR A 82 28.08 7.19 7.32
CA THR A 82 27.46 5.88 7.41
C THR A 82 25.98 6.06 7.76
N SER A 83 25.11 5.33 7.05
CA SER A 83 23.68 5.30 7.37
C SER A 83 23.43 4.46 8.61
N TYR A 84 22.64 5.00 9.56
CA TYR A 84 22.24 4.32 10.78
C TYR A 84 20.74 4.10 10.81
N ILE A 85 20.33 2.84 10.91
CA ILE A 85 18.95 2.44 11.12
C ILE A 85 18.84 1.43 12.26
N TYR A 86 17.98 1.71 13.22
CA TYR A 86 17.64 0.78 14.29
C TYR A 86 16.30 0.15 13.98
N PHE A 87 16.25 -1.17 13.96
CA PHE A 87 14.99 -1.91 13.84
C PHE A 87 14.49 -2.27 15.23
N LEU A 88 13.29 -1.81 15.58
CA LEU A 88 12.62 -2.09 16.86
C LEU A 88 11.45 -3.05 16.60
N PRO A 89 11.61 -4.36 16.83
CA PRO A 89 10.54 -5.33 16.66
C PRO A 89 9.43 -5.10 17.69
N THR A 90 8.18 -5.33 17.28
CA THR A 90 6.99 -5.16 18.12
C THR A 90 6.40 -6.51 18.59
N HIS A 91 6.79 -7.61 17.95
CA HIS A 91 6.40 -8.98 18.31
C HIS A 91 7.45 -10.01 17.86
N ALA A 92 7.31 -11.25 18.35
CA ALA A 92 8.32 -12.30 18.20
C ALA A 92 8.73 -12.60 16.74
N ILE A 93 7.78 -12.69 15.82
CA ILE A 93 8.10 -12.98 14.41
C ILE A 93 8.95 -11.87 13.76
N GLU A 94 8.84 -10.63 14.22
CA GLU A 94 9.69 -9.55 13.73
C GLU A 94 11.16 -9.67 14.17
N LEU A 95 11.46 -10.47 15.19
CA LEU A 95 12.85 -10.85 15.51
C LEU A 95 13.44 -11.79 14.44
N VAL A 96 12.65 -12.74 13.93
CA VAL A 96 13.06 -13.57 12.79
C VAL A 96 13.26 -12.69 11.55
N GLU A 97 12.33 -11.76 11.31
CA GLU A 97 12.46 -10.78 10.21
C GLU A 97 13.73 -9.93 10.35
N ALA A 98 14.10 -9.55 11.57
CA ALA A 98 15.34 -8.79 11.84
C ALA A 98 16.60 -9.60 11.50
N SER A 99 16.67 -10.87 11.93
CA SER A 99 17.77 -11.78 11.59
C SER A 99 17.88 -12.00 10.09
N ALA A 100 16.75 -12.28 9.42
CA ALA A 100 16.67 -12.45 7.97
C ALA A 100 17.11 -11.18 7.22
N LEU A 101 16.73 -10.00 7.68
CA LEU A 101 17.17 -8.71 7.11
C LEU A 101 18.67 -8.50 7.24
N GLN A 102 19.28 -8.84 8.37
CA GLN A 102 20.74 -8.74 8.56
C GLN A 102 21.47 -9.64 7.56
N LYS A 103 21.04 -10.90 7.41
CA LYS A 103 21.58 -11.81 6.39
C LYS A 103 21.42 -11.25 4.97
N ALA A 104 20.23 -10.71 4.64
CA ALA A 104 19.95 -10.12 3.34
C ALA A 104 20.91 -8.97 3.01
N VAL A 105 21.12 -8.06 3.95
CA VAL A 105 22.01 -6.92 3.79
C VAL A 105 23.46 -7.38 3.60
N GLN A 106 23.91 -8.36 4.39
CA GLN A 106 25.26 -8.94 4.26
C GLN A 106 25.47 -9.61 2.91
N ASN A 107 24.47 -10.34 2.42
CA ASN A 107 24.51 -11.06 1.15
C ASN A 107 24.15 -10.16 -0.06
N LYS A 108 23.86 -8.86 0.17
CA LYS A 108 23.39 -7.93 -0.86
C LYS A 108 22.15 -8.43 -1.61
N ALA A 109 21.32 -9.22 -0.95
CA ALA A 109 20.09 -9.75 -1.49
C ALA A 109 18.98 -8.69 -1.37
N VAL A 110 18.48 -8.21 -2.50
CA VAL A 110 17.41 -7.22 -2.59
C VAL A 110 16.34 -7.78 -3.51
N GLU A 111 15.08 -7.43 -3.25
CA GLU A 111 13.96 -7.92 -4.04
C GLU A 111 14.09 -7.57 -5.51
N ASP A 112 13.95 -8.59 -6.35
CA ASP A 112 13.73 -8.44 -7.76
C ASP A 112 12.26 -8.09 -8.03
N ARG A 113 12.05 -7.18 -8.97
CA ARG A 113 10.73 -6.93 -9.52
C ARG A 113 10.71 -7.39 -10.97
N PRO A 114 10.03 -8.51 -11.27
CA PRO A 114 9.82 -8.87 -12.65
C PRO A 114 9.08 -7.71 -13.34
N PRO A 115 9.51 -7.31 -14.54
CA PRO A 115 8.82 -6.29 -15.30
C PRO A 115 7.35 -6.69 -15.50
N VAL A 116 6.45 -5.71 -15.40
CA VAL A 116 5.04 -5.92 -15.72
C VAL A 116 4.93 -6.13 -17.23
N ILE A 117 4.24 -7.19 -17.65
CA ILE A 117 3.91 -7.48 -19.04
C ILE A 117 2.41 -7.32 -19.26
N LEU A 118 2.02 -6.90 -20.47
CA LEU A 118 0.62 -6.72 -20.89
C LEU A 118 -0.20 -5.86 -19.89
N ALA A 119 0.36 -4.74 -19.47
CA ALA A 119 -0.32 -3.78 -18.58
C ALA A 119 -1.41 -3.01 -19.35
N PHE A 120 -2.57 -3.64 -19.55
CA PHE A 120 -3.67 -3.06 -20.36
C PHE A 120 -4.23 -1.75 -19.81
N ASP A 121 -4.18 -1.54 -18.51
CA ASP A 121 -4.52 -0.27 -17.87
C ASP A 121 -3.60 0.86 -18.35
N ALA A 122 -2.29 0.62 -18.43
CA ALA A 122 -1.32 1.54 -18.96
C ALA A 122 -1.52 1.79 -20.48
N LEU A 123 -1.82 0.71 -21.24
CA LEU A 123 -2.09 0.81 -22.67
C LEU A 123 -3.32 1.68 -22.96
N VAL A 124 -4.43 1.41 -22.28
CA VAL A 124 -5.67 2.18 -22.41
C VAL A 124 -5.46 3.66 -22.03
N GLN A 125 -4.68 3.90 -20.97
CA GLN A 125 -4.32 5.24 -20.54
C GLN A 125 -3.46 5.96 -21.58
N TYR A 126 -2.47 5.28 -22.18
CA TYR A 126 -1.61 5.80 -23.22
C TYR A 126 -2.40 6.17 -24.48
N LEU A 127 -3.21 5.24 -24.99
CA LEU A 127 -4.06 5.46 -26.17
C LEU A 127 -5.05 6.62 -25.95
N THR A 128 -5.64 6.70 -24.76
CA THR A 128 -6.52 7.82 -24.40
C THR A 128 -5.75 9.15 -24.37
N THR A 129 -4.50 9.13 -23.91
CA THR A 129 -3.62 10.33 -23.89
C THR A 129 -3.32 10.81 -25.30
N LEU A 130 -3.00 9.91 -26.22
CA LEU A 130 -2.79 10.24 -27.62
C LEU A 130 -4.06 10.84 -28.26
N ALA A 131 -5.22 10.21 -27.99
CA ALA A 131 -6.51 10.70 -28.50
C ALA A 131 -6.90 12.09 -27.95
N VAL A 132 -6.52 12.41 -26.70
CA VAL A 132 -6.74 13.74 -26.08
C VAL A 132 -5.76 14.80 -26.61
N SER A 133 -4.62 14.39 -27.16
CA SER A 133 -3.63 15.28 -27.78
C SER A 133 -4.03 15.57 -29.25
N ASP A 134 -3.26 15.10 -30.19
CA ASP A 134 -3.49 15.34 -31.62
C ASP A 134 -4.29 14.22 -32.31
N GLY A 135 -4.69 13.20 -31.53
CA GLY A 135 -5.25 11.96 -32.09
C GLY A 135 -4.19 11.02 -32.60
N PHE A 136 -4.59 9.79 -32.98
CA PHE A 136 -3.66 8.80 -33.52
C PHE A 136 -4.34 7.85 -34.51
N TYR A 137 -3.53 7.22 -35.34
CA TYR A 137 -3.93 6.13 -36.21
C TYR A 137 -3.44 4.80 -35.62
N PRO A 138 -4.33 3.79 -35.42
CA PRO A 138 -3.95 2.51 -34.81
C PRO A 138 -2.77 1.83 -35.49
N ASP A 139 -2.71 1.85 -36.83
CA ASP A 139 -1.66 1.19 -37.60
C ASP A 139 -0.26 1.81 -37.39
N GLU A 140 -0.19 3.09 -37.03
CA GLU A 140 1.07 3.76 -36.71
C GLU A 140 1.53 3.47 -35.29
N ILE A 141 0.57 3.36 -34.32
CA ILE A 141 0.87 3.19 -32.91
C ILE A 141 1.08 1.72 -32.51
N TYR A 142 0.44 0.77 -33.21
CA TYR A 142 0.59 -0.65 -32.89
C TYR A 142 2.05 -1.14 -32.95
N PRO A 143 2.84 -0.84 -34.01
CA PRO A 143 4.26 -1.23 -34.04
C PRO A 143 5.08 -0.58 -32.92
N GLU A 144 4.79 0.68 -32.58
CA GLU A 144 5.46 1.38 -31.49
C GLU A 144 5.20 0.69 -30.15
N VAL A 145 3.94 0.39 -29.85
CA VAL A 145 3.55 -0.32 -28.62
C VAL A 145 4.22 -1.69 -28.56
N LYS A 146 4.20 -2.47 -29.64
CA LYS A 146 4.86 -3.79 -29.71
C LYS A 146 6.37 -3.73 -29.60
N SER A 147 7.01 -2.63 -29.88
CA SER A 147 8.45 -2.46 -29.72
C SER A 147 8.88 -2.39 -28.24
N THR A 148 7.93 -2.15 -27.33
CA THR A 148 8.21 -2.08 -25.89
C THR A 148 8.24 -3.46 -25.25
N PHE A 149 9.07 -3.64 -24.23
CA PHE A 149 9.15 -4.92 -23.50
C PHE A 149 7.80 -5.35 -22.94
N CYS A 150 7.03 -4.41 -22.40
CA CYS A 150 5.73 -4.69 -21.76
C CYS A 150 4.72 -5.31 -22.75
N PHE A 151 4.77 -4.93 -24.02
CA PHE A 151 3.78 -5.32 -25.03
C PHE A 151 4.37 -6.10 -26.22
N ALA A 152 5.58 -6.65 -26.07
CA ALA A 152 6.21 -7.44 -27.15
C ALA A 152 5.34 -8.63 -27.60
N ASP A 153 4.64 -9.26 -26.65
CA ASP A 153 3.75 -10.40 -26.90
C ASP A 153 2.28 -10.00 -27.12
N LEU A 154 1.97 -8.70 -27.26
CA LEU A 154 0.61 -8.22 -27.49
C LEU A 154 0.05 -8.80 -28.80
N THR A 155 -1.09 -9.49 -28.72
CA THR A 155 -1.79 -10.03 -29.88
C THR A 155 -2.68 -8.99 -30.57
N GLU A 156 -3.04 -9.24 -31.84
CA GLU A 156 -3.97 -8.36 -32.56
C GLU A 156 -5.36 -8.33 -31.91
N ASP A 157 -5.83 -9.44 -31.35
CA ASP A 157 -7.11 -9.51 -30.68
C ASP A 157 -7.12 -8.63 -29.40
N GLU A 158 -6.04 -8.68 -28.64
CA GLU A 158 -5.87 -7.83 -27.44
C GLU A 158 -5.74 -6.35 -27.80
N TRP A 159 -5.04 -6.05 -28.89
CA TRP A 159 -4.96 -4.70 -29.42
C TRP A 159 -6.35 -4.16 -29.83
N ASN A 160 -7.09 -4.96 -30.60
CA ASN A 160 -8.45 -4.60 -31.02
C ASN A 160 -9.39 -4.47 -29.82
N TRP A 161 -9.21 -5.30 -28.80
CA TRP A 161 -9.93 -5.17 -27.55
C TRP A 161 -9.63 -3.81 -26.86
N ALA A 162 -8.37 -3.40 -26.80
CA ALA A 162 -7.99 -2.11 -26.19
C ALA A 162 -8.59 -0.91 -26.96
N LEU A 163 -8.56 -0.95 -28.29
CA LEU A 163 -9.22 0.05 -29.14
C LEU A 163 -10.73 0.09 -28.92
N SER A 164 -11.38 -1.07 -28.87
CA SER A 164 -12.81 -1.17 -28.59
C SER A 164 -13.14 -0.66 -27.18
N TYR A 165 -12.29 -0.92 -26.21
CA TYR A 165 -12.48 -0.47 -24.84
C TYR A 165 -12.48 1.08 -24.72
N ILE A 166 -11.57 1.78 -25.40
CA ILE A 166 -11.52 3.24 -25.34
C ILE A 166 -12.64 3.93 -26.11
N THR A 167 -13.21 3.25 -27.14
CA THR A 167 -14.28 3.80 -27.99
C THR A 167 -15.68 3.48 -27.49
N HIS A 168 -15.93 2.26 -27.01
CA HIS A 168 -17.26 1.77 -26.63
C HIS A 168 -17.40 1.55 -25.11
N GLY A 169 -16.30 1.50 -24.36
CA GLY A 169 -16.28 1.09 -22.96
C GLY A 169 -16.40 -0.43 -22.78
N GLY A 170 -16.44 -0.88 -21.54
CA GLY A 170 -16.68 -2.31 -21.24
C GLY A 170 -18.14 -2.70 -21.54
N ASN A 171 -18.41 -4.00 -21.77
CA ASN A 171 -19.71 -4.53 -22.13
C ASN A 171 -20.87 -4.09 -21.20
N SER A 172 -20.59 -3.93 -19.90
CA SER A 172 -21.56 -3.48 -18.90
C SER A 172 -21.79 -1.95 -18.90
N LEU A 173 -20.97 -1.17 -19.57
CA LEU A 173 -20.96 0.29 -19.51
C LEU A 173 -21.37 0.95 -20.85
N GLN A 174 -21.71 0.17 -21.88
CA GLN A 174 -22.08 0.66 -23.21
C GLN A 174 -23.31 1.60 -23.23
N ALA A 175 -24.18 1.49 -22.21
CA ALA A 175 -25.35 2.36 -22.08
C ALA A 175 -25.03 3.79 -21.58
N TYR A 176 -23.81 4.03 -21.13
CA TYR A 176 -23.40 5.30 -20.56
C TYR A 176 -22.39 6.02 -21.46
N ASP A 177 -22.80 7.12 -22.08
CA ASP A 177 -21.93 7.89 -22.97
C ASP A 177 -20.68 8.45 -22.30
N GLU A 178 -20.67 8.56 -20.98
CA GLU A 178 -19.50 9.01 -20.21
C GLU A 178 -18.27 8.08 -20.34
N TYR A 179 -18.49 6.81 -20.71
CA TYR A 179 -17.43 5.81 -20.87
C TYR A 179 -16.96 5.66 -22.32
N LYS A 180 -17.66 6.26 -23.28
CA LYS A 180 -17.24 6.41 -24.68
C LYS A 180 -16.30 7.61 -24.78
N LYS A 181 -15.03 7.38 -24.50
CA LYS A 181 -14.06 8.49 -24.38
C LYS A 181 -13.53 8.96 -25.71
N VAL A 182 -13.32 8.03 -26.65
CA VAL A 182 -12.65 8.25 -27.94
C VAL A 182 -13.65 8.01 -29.05
N ILE A 183 -13.62 8.86 -30.07
CA ILE A 183 -14.36 8.68 -31.30
C ILE A 183 -13.40 8.51 -32.46
N ILE A 184 -13.88 7.94 -33.56
CA ILE A 184 -13.14 7.79 -34.81
C ILE A 184 -13.67 8.84 -35.79
N ASP A 185 -12.80 9.73 -36.27
CA ASP A 185 -13.18 10.76 -37.25
C ASP A 185 -13.30 10.17 -38.68
N GLU A 186 -13.71 11.02 -39.62
CA GLU A 186 -13.91 10.63 -41.01
C GLU A 186 -12.62 10.12 -41.71
N THR A 187 -11.46 10.43 -41.17
CA THR A 187 -10.16 9.98 -41.67
C THR A 187 -9.68 8.65 -41.05
N GLY A 188 -10.42 8.12 -40.07
CA GLY A 188 -10.03 6.92 -39.30
C GLY A 188 -9.12 7.22 -38.10
N ARG A 189 -8.95 8.50 -37.76
CA ARG A 189 -8.13 8.92 -36.62
C ARG A 189 -8.93 8.85 -35.33
N TYR A 190 -8.33 8.32 -34.27
CA TYR A 190 -8.91 8.20 -32.92
C TYR A 190 -8.67 9.52 -32.17
N ILE A 191 -9.73 10.23 -31.79
CA ILE A 191 -9.68 11.55 -31.14
C ILE A 191 -10.65 11.66 -29.96
N VAL A 192 -10.42 12.65 -29.09
CA VAL A 192 -11.35 13.04 -28.02
C VAL A 192 -11.86 14.46 -28.29
N GLU A 193 -13.10 14.59 -28.76
CA GLU A 193 -13.72 15.91 -29.01
C GLU A 193 -14.28 16.55 -27.75
N ASN A 194 -14.75 15.74 -26.80
CA ASN A 194 -15.40 16.25 -25.60
C ASN A 194 -14.37 16.88 -24.64
N ARG A 195 -14.43 18.22 -24.52
CA ARG A 195 -13.52 18.98 -23.63
C ARG A 195 -13.60 18.55 -22.18
N GLY A 196 -14.77 18.11 -21.69
CA GLY A 196 -14.95 17.62 -20.33
C GLY A 196 -14.21 16.30 -20.10
N ILE A 197 -14.24 15.39 -21.06
CA ILE A 197 -13.50 14.13 -21.04
C ILE A 197 -12.00 14.41 -21.08
N ALA A 198 -11.56 15.27 -22.01
CA ALA A 198 -10.15 15.66 -22.16
C ALA A 198 -9.60 16.31 -20.87
N MET A 199 -10.37 17.22 -20.26
CA MET A 199 -9.97 17.84 -19.00
C MET A 199 -9.88 16.84 -17.85
N ARG A 200 -10.87 15.95 -17.73
CA ARG A 200 -10.87 14.90 -16.69
C ARG A 200 -9.68 13.97 -16.87
N HIS A 201 -9.37 13.56 -18.09
CA HIS A 201 -8.21 12.73 -18.40
C HIS A 201 -6.90 13.42 -18.01
N ARG A 202 -6.71 14.70 -18.38
CA ARG A 202 -5.50 15.47 -18.02
C ARG A 202 -5.33 15.65 -16.52
N MET A 203 -6.43 15.77 -15.77
CA MET A 203 -6.39 15.85 -14.30
C MET A 203 -6.08 14.52 -13.61
N GLN A 204 -6.25 13.40 -14.31
CA GLN A 204 -6.11 12.03 -13.81
C GLN A 204 -5.18 11.20 -14.71
N VAL A 205 -4.15 11.82 -15.26
CA VAL A 205 -3.13 11.14 -16.07
C VAL A 205 -2.29 10.26 -15.17
N GLY A 206 -2.70 9.06 -14.98
CA GLY A 206 -1.96 8.06 -14.22
C GLY A 206 -2.75 6.80 -14.08
N THR A 207 -2.06 5.68 -14.01
CA THR A 207 -2.65 4.36 -13.78
C THR A 207 -2.68 4.00 -12.30
N ILE A 208 -1.96 4.76 -11.46
CA ILE A 208 -1.92 4.57 -10.02
C ILE A 208 -3.13 5.28 -9.41
N VAL A 209 -4.05 4.49 -8.87
CA VAL A 209 -5.18 4.98 -8.10
C VAL A 209 -4.92 4.76 -6.61
N SER A 210 -5.22 5.78 -5.80
CA SER A 210 -5.25 5.61 -4.34
C SER A 210 -6.57 4.98 -3.89
N ASP A 211 -6.58 4.38 -2.70
CA ASP A 211 -7.83 4.03 -2.03
C ASP A 211 -8.74 5.26 -1.94
N ALA A 212 -10.05 5.03 -1.98
CA ALA A 212 -11.02 6.12 -1.92
C ALA A 212 -10.87 6.92 -0.61
N ILE A 213 -10.43 8.15 -0.76
CA ILE A 213 -10.18 9.08 0.34
C ILE A 213 -11.27 10.15 0.36
N LEU A 214 -11.93 10.30 1.49
CA LEU A 214 -12.97 11.30 1.70
C LEU A 214 -12.41 12.53 2.42
N GLN A 215 -12.82 13.71 1.99
CA GLN A 215 -12.45 14.96 2.64
C GLN A 215 -13.35 15.23 3.85
N VAL A 216 -12.75 15.40 5.02
CA VAL A 216 -13.49 15.76 6.25
C VAL A 216 -13.63 17.27 6.35
N LYS A 217 -14.88 17.74 6.39
CA LYS A 217 -15.23 19.18 6.47
C LYS A 217 -16.28 19.45 7.54
N TYR A 218 -16.18 20.61 8.16
CA TYR A 218 -17.25 21.07 9.06
C TYR A 218 -18.51 21.46 8.28
N VAL A 219 -19.69 21.36 8.94
CA VAL A 219 -20.98 21.83 8.37
C VAL A 219 -20.92 23.29 7.89
N LYS A 220 -20.19 24.14 8.61
CA LYS A 220 -20.00 25.56 8.28
C LYS A 220 -18.89 25.83 7.26
N GLY A 221 -18.34 24.76 6.65
CA GLY A 221 -17.13 24.85 5.84
C GLY A 221 -15.86 24.70 6.69
N GLY A 222 -14.71 24.64 6.02
CA GLY A 222 -13.42 24.38 6.65
C GLY A 222 -13.01 22.92 6.55
N PHE A 223 -11.93 22.72 5.82
CA PHE A 223 -11.28 21.41 5.64
C PHE A 223 -10.50 21.05 6.91
N ILE A 224 -10.61 19.80 7.35
CA ILE A 224 -9.93 19.29 8.54
C ILE A 224 -8.80 18.33 8.15
N GLY A 225 -9.05 17.47 7.15
CA GLY A 225 -8.13 16.43 6.70
C GLY A 225 -8.84 15.43 5.81
N SER A 226 -8.17 14.34 5.54
CA SER A 226 -8.68 13.25 4.70
C SER A 226 -8.76 11.95 5.49
N ILE A 227 -9.78 11.13 5.21
CA ILE A 227 -10.04 9.86 5.90
C ILE A 227 -10.45 8.80 4.87
N GLU A 228 -10.09 7.55 5.12
CA GLU A 228 -10.45 6.44 4.25
C GLU A 228 -11.96 6.18 4.24
N GLU A 229 -12.51 5.94 3.06
CA GLU A 229 -13.93 5.65 2.87
C GLU A 229 -14.36 4.43 3.68
N TRP A 230 -13.53 3.39 3.73
CA TRP A 230 -13.80 2.16 4.49
C TRP A 230 -14.12 2.40 5.98
N PHE A 231 -13.44 3.34 6.63
CA PHE A 231 -13.78 3.68 8.01
C PHE A 231 -15.14 4.38 8.09
N ILE A 232 -15.38 5.33 7.21
CA ILE A 232 -16.62 6.11 7.19
C ILE A 232 -17.83 5.25 6.79
N SER A 233 -17.66 4.25 5.92
CA SER A 233 -18.74 3.35 5.51
C SER A 233 -19.33 2.53 6.67
N LYS A 234 -18.58 2.37 7.77
CA LYS A 234 -19.02 1.71 9.00
C LYS A 234 -19.71 2.64 9.99
N LEU A 235 -19.82 3.91 9.69
CA LEU A 235 -20.44 4.91 10.55
C LEU A 235 -21.83 5.31 10.02
N SER A 236 -22.74 5.52 10.96
CA SER A 236 -24.04 6.12 10.68
C SER A 236 -24.06 7.60 11.07
N PRO A 237 -24.89 8.44 10.43
CA PRO A 237 -25.12 9.81 10.89
C PRO A 237 -25.47 9.84 12.39
N GLY A 238 -24.78 10.70 13.16
CA GLY A 238 -24.85 10.77 14.63
C GLY A 238 -23.77 10.01 15.37
N ASP A 239 -23.01 9.13 14.71
CA ASP A 239 -21.82 8.49 15.27
C ASP A 239 -20.72 9.50 15.54
N VAL A 240 -19.99 9.29 16.63
CA VAL A 240 -18.85 10.14 17.01
C VAL A 240 -17.55 9.40 16.84
N PHE A 241 -16.60 10.05 16.20
CA PHE A 241 -15.25 9.54 16.00
C PHE A 241 -14.19 10.59 16.31
N THR A 242 -13.00 10.13 16.71
CA THR A 242 -11.87 11.02 17.01
C THR A 242 -11.09 11.28 15.73
N PHE A 243 -10.89 12.54 15.34
CA PHE A 243 -10.11 12.91 14.18
C PHE A 243 -9.40 14.24 14.39
N ALA A 244 -8.12 14.33 14.01
CA ALA A 244 -7.26 15.49 14.22
C ALA A 244 -7.30 16.01 15.68
N GLY A 245 -7.22 15.08 16.64
CA GLY A 245 -7.24 15.39 18.09
C GLY A 245 -8.59 15.88 18.63
N ARG A 246 -9.69 15.71 17.91
CA ARG A 246 -11.03 16.20 18.27
C ARG A 246 -12.09 15.14 18.09
N ASN A 247 -13.11 15.14 18.95
CA ASN A 247 -14.29 14.32 18.76
C ASN A 247 -15.26 15.01 17.80
N LEU A 248 -15.53 14.34 16.69
CA LEU A 248 -16.38 14.83 15.60
C LEU A 248 -17.57 13.88 15.44
N GLU A 249 -18.75 14.45 15.25
CA GLU A 249 -19.97 13.70 14.96
C GLU A 249 -20.22 13.74 13.46
N LEU A 250 -20.45 12.57 12.86
CA LEU A 250 -20.81 12.43 11.46
C LEU A 250 -22.24 12.99 11.24
N VAL A 251 -22.35 13.97 10.38
CA VAL A 251 -23.65 14.55 10.00
C VAL A 251 -24.19 13.87 8.75
N ARG A 252 -23.38 13.79 7.71
CA ARG A 252 -23.69 13.12 6.43
C ARG A 252 -22.45 12.94 5.58
N THR A 253 -22.51 11.98 4.66
CA THR A 253 -21.56 11.83 3.57
C THR A 253 -22.22 12.30 2.27
N LYS A 254 -21.55 13.13 1.49
CA LYS A 254 -22.03 13.61 0.19
C LYS A 254 -20.87 13.70 -0.78
N GLN A 255 -20.98 13.02 -1.92
CA GLN A 255 -19.89 12.91 -2.87
C GLN A 255 -18.61 12.42 -2.14
N MET A 256 -17.44 12.93 -2.41
CA MET A 256 -16.19 12.58 -1.73
C MET A 256 -15.94 13.41 -0.44
N GLN A 257 -17.00 13.80 0.28
CA GLN A 257 -16.90 14.64 1.47
C GLN A 257 -17.68 14.06 2.65
N VAL A 258 -17.02 14.07 3.82
CA VAL A 258 -17.58 13.73 5.12
C VAL A 258 -17.87 15.01 5.88
N ILE A 259 -19.15 15.32 6.08
CA ILE A 259 -19.56 16.53 6.77
C ILE A 259 -19.74 16.21 8.25
N VAL A 260 -19.03 16.95 9.09
CA VAL A 260 -18.97 16.71 10.54
C VAL A 260 -19.26 17.97 11.35
N ARG A 261 -19.65 17.76 12.61
CA ARG A 261 -19.71 18.80 13.63
C ARG A 261 -18.90 18.41 14.88
N LYS A 262 -18.44 19.38 15.67
CA LYS A 262 -17.75 19.11 16.93
C LYS A 262 -18.71 18.41 17.90
N SER A 263 -18.22 17.38 18.58
CA SER A 263 -18.94 16.65 19.60
C SER A 263 -18.32 16.84 20.98
N LYS A 264 -19.17 16.92 22.01
CA LYS A 264 -18.77 16.95 23.43
C LYS A 264 -18.80 15.54 24.05
N LYS A 265 -19.23 14.51 23.32
CA LYS A 265 -19.28 13.13 23.83
C LYS A 265 -17.85 12.65 24.11
N LYS A 266 -17.65 12.01 25.27
CA LYS A 266 -16.34 11.47 25.67
C LYS A 266 -15.99 10.17 24.97
N THR A 267 -16.99 9.37 24.62
CA THR A 267 -16.81 8.11 23.86
C THR A 267 -16.88 8.41 22.36
N ALA A 268 -15.82 8.04 21.66
CA ALA A 268 -15.72 8.21 20.22
C ALA A 268 -15.04 6.98 19.62
N LYS A 269 -15.47 6.58 18.41
CA LYS A 269 -14.78 5.54 17.63
C LYS A 269 -13.43 6.09 17.16
N VAL A 270 -12.38 5.31 17.31
CA VAL A 270 -11.06 5.70 16.80
C VAL A 270 -10.98 5.27 15.35
N PRO A 271 -10.62 6.17 14.41
CA PRO A 271 -10.38 5.79 13.03
C PRO A 271 -9.32 4.72 12.96
N SER A 272 -9.60 3.70 12.20
CA SER A 272 -8.61 2.72 11.77
C SER A 272 -8.36 2.93 10.29
N TRP A 273 -7.10 3.10 9.95
CA TRP A 273 -6.64 3.05 8.58
C TRP A 273 -6.30 1.60 8.27
N MET A 274 -6.65 1.14 7.08
CA MET A 274 -6.25 -0.21 6.64
C MET A 274 -4.71 -0.36 6.59
N GLY A 275 -4.00 0.72 6.83
CA GLY A 275 -2.55 0.80 6.74
C GLY A 275 -2.09 0.71 5.28
N GLY A 276 -0.82 0.96 5.03
CA GLY A 276 -0.26 0.57 3.75
C GLY A 276 -0.44 -0.94 3.62
N ARG A 277 -1.11 -1.39 2.56
CA ARG A 277 -1.27 -2.81 2.22
C ARG A 277 0.07 -3.43 1.79
N LEU A 278 1.12 -3.10 2.54
CA LEU A 278 2.47 -3.56 2.28
C LEU A 278 2.51 -5.04 2.61
N THR A 279 2.56 -5.83 1.56
CA THR A 279 2.74 -7.27 1.69
C THR A 279 4.19 -7.59 2.01
N LEU A 280 4.40 -8.68 2.71
CA LEU A 280 5.70 -9.32 2.78
C LEU A 280 6.13 -9.67 1.35
N SER A 281 7.37 -9.33 0.96
CA SER A 281 7.88 -9.68 -0.35
C SER A 281 8.17 -11.19 -0.43
N SER A 282 8.14 -11.79 -1.62
CA SER A 282 8.43 -13.20 -1.79
C SER A 282 9.84 -13.55 -1.33
N GLN A 283 10.83 -12.72 -1.65
CA GLN A 283 12.20 -12.91 -1.20
C GLN A 283 12.32 -12.83 0.33
N MET A 284 11.67 -11.83 0.94
CA MET A 284 11.65 -11.72 2.40
C MET A 284 10.92 -12.90 3.06
N SER A 285 9.86 -13.40 2.44
CA SER A 285 9.13 -14.61 2.88
C SER A 285 10.02 -15.85 2.84
N GLU A 286 10.77 -16.02 1.76
CA GLU A 286 11.73 -17.13 1.60
C GLU A 286 12.82 -17.09 2.67
N MET A 287 13.44 -15.94 2.86
CA MET A 287 14.48 -15.74 3.88
C MET A 287 13.95 -15.93 5.30
N LEU A 288 12.70 -15.53 5.55
CA LEU A 288 12.05 -15.74 6.83
C LEU A 288 11.80 -17.23 7.10
N ARG A 289 11.35 -18.01 6.08
CA ARG A 289 11.20 -19.46 6.20
C ARG A 289 12.53 -20.17 6.41
N GLU A 290 13.56 -19.74 5.70
CA GLU A 290 14.94 -20.24 5.89
C GLU A 290 15.40 -20.00 7.33
N GLU A 291 15.27 -18.78 7.83
CA GLU A 291 15.69 -18.40 9.17
C GLU A 291 14.88 -19.09 10.28
N LEU A 292 13.60 -19.33 10.07
CA LEU A 292 12.75 -20.11 10.99
C LEU A 292 13.24 -21.56 11.13
N TYR A 293 13.74 -22.15 10.04
CA TYR A 293 14.20 -23.54 10.02
C TYR A 293 15.68 -23.69 10.44
N GLU A 294 16.57 -22.91 9.83
CA GLU A 294 18.02 -23.04 10.03
C GLU A 294 18.45 -22.47 11.38
N ARG A 295 17.82 -21.36 11.82
CA ARG A 295 18.04 -20.70 13.10
C ARG A 295 19.53 -20.36 13.31
N ASP A 296 19.94 -19.24 12.79
CA ASP A 296 21.30 -18.77 13.01
C ASP A 296 21.56 -18.56 14.51
N GLU A 297 22.20 -19.53 15.14
CA GLU A 297 22.53 -19.51 16.57
C GLU A 297 23.46 -18.34 16.96
N SER A 298 24.11 -17.71 16.01
CA SER A 298 24.93 -16.51 16.24
C SER A 298 24.10 -15.24 16.34
N SER A 299 22.86 -15.25 15.83
CA SER A 299 21.92 -14.13 15.88
C SER A 299 21.37 -13.96 17.29
N ARG A 300 21.50 -12.76 17.86
CA ARG A 300 20.89 -12.41 19.16
C ARG A 300 19.38 -12.47 19.13
N GLU A 301 18.79 -12.16 18.00
CA GLU A 301 17.36 -12.18 17.73
C GLU A 301 16.83 -13.61 17.82
N ILE A 302 17.52 -14.56 17.21
CA ILE A 302 17.16 -15.98 17.23
C ILE A 302 17.39 -16.57 18.62
N GLN A 303 18.50 -16.24 19.30
CA GLN A 303 18.74 -16.66 20.68
C GLN A 303 17.62 -16.20 21.63
N ALA A 304 17.11 -14.97 21.44
CA ALA A 304 16.00 -14.45 22.24
C ALA A 304 14.69 -15.20 22.00
N LEU A 305 14.51 -15.83 20.84
CA LEU A 305 13.33 -16.62 20.47
C LEU A 305 13.41 -18.09 20.89
N GLN A 306 14.55 -18.58 21.37
CA GLN A 306 14.74 -19.99 21.72
C GLN A 306 13.61 -20.57 22.59
N PRO A 307 13.12 -19.89 23.66
CA PRO A 307 12.02 -20.40 24.47
C PRO A 307 10.71 -20.60 23.70
N ILE A 308 10.48 -19.82 22.63
CA ILE A 308 9.30 -19.94 21.76
C ILE A 308 9.49 -21.13 20.83
N PHE A 309 10.67 -21.30 20.24
CA PHE A 309 10.98 -22.46 19.40
C PHE A 309 10.90 -23.77 20.17
N ASP A 310 11.46 -23.82 21.37
CA ASP A 310 11.37 -24.98 22.25
C ASP A 310 9.91 -25.35 22.54
N ARG A 311 9.08 -24.35 22.79
CA ARG A 311 7.64 -24.55 23.02
C ARG A 311 6.93 -25.05 21.77
N GLN A 312 7.23 -24.49 20.60
CA GLN A 312 6.68 -24.91 19.32
C GLN A 312 7.01 -26.39 19.04
N GLU A 313 8.25 -26.80 19.26
CA GLU A 313 8.69 -28.18 19.02
C GLU A 313 8.11 -29.18 20.02
N MET A 314 7.82 -28.74 21.23
CA MET A 314 7.14 -29.59 22.23
C MET A 314 5.68 -29.86 21.88
N GLU A 315 5.00 -28.90 21.24
CA GLU A 315 3.55 -28.99 20.99
C GLU A 315 3.20 -29.26 19.52
N SER A 316 4.12 -28.93 18.60
CA SER A 316 3.92 -29.05 17.17
C SER A 316 5.27 -29.29 16.49
N ILE A 317 5.47 -28.68 15.31
CA ILE A 317 6.73 -28.72 14.56
C ILE A 317 7.09 -27.33 14.05
N VAL A 318 8.37 -27.14 13.72
CA VAL A 318 8.80 -26.03 12.88
C VAL A 318 8.99 -26.56 11.45
N PRO A 319 8.24 -26.03 10.45
CA PRO A 319 8.31 -26.54 9.11
C PRO A 319 9.65 -26.20 8.46
N LYS A 320 10.14 -27.07 7.56
CA LYS A 320 11.30 -26.76 6.71
C LYS A 320 10.95 -25.67 5.69
N GLN A 321 11.97 -25.12 5.05
CA GLN A 321 11.82 -24.03 4.08
C GLN A 321 10.76 -24.29 3.01
N ASN A 322 10.65 -25.55 2.51
CA ASN A 322 9.72 -25.96 1.47
C ASN A 322 8.49 -26.72 2.02
N GLU A 323 8.23 -26.65 3.31
CA GLU A 323 7.10 -27.26 3.98
C GLU A 323 6.12 -26.19 4.45
N MET A 324 4.85 -26.51 4.51
CA MET A 324 3.80 -25.68 5.06
C MET A 324 3.21 -26.37 6.29
N LEU A 325 3.23 -25.70 7.43
CA LEU A 325 2.57 -26.20 8.63
C LEU A 325 1.05 -26.04 8.48
N ILE A 326 0.32 -27.12 8.78
CA ILE A 326 -1.13 -27.12 8.90
C ILE A 326 -1.48 -27.70 10.27
N GLU A 327 -2.11 -26.90 11.11
CA GLU A 327 -2.58 -27.31 12.42
C GLU A 327 -4.09 -27.51 12.42
N THR A 328 -4.54 -28.58 13.05
CA THR A 328 -5.95 -28.93 13.16
C THR A 328 -6.34 -29.09 14.61
N PHE A 329 -7.37 -28.39 15.04
CA PHE A 329 -7.91 -28.51 16.39
C PHE A 329 -9.43 -28.36 16.39
N LYS A 330 -10.05 -28.77 17.50
CA LYS A 330 -11.51 -28.74 17.67
C LYS A 330 -11.89 -27.75 18.78
N THR A 331 -12.85 -26.92 18.49
CA THR A 331 -13.52 -26.06 19.47
C THR A 331 -15.00 -26.42 19.60
N ARG A 332 -15.75 -25.64 20.37
CA ARG A 332 -17.22 -25.77 20.46
C ARG A 332 -17.92 -25.43 19.14
N GLU A 333 -17.29 -24.61 18.30
CA GLU A 333 -17.80 -24.16 17.02
C GLU A 333 -17.54 -25.15 15.88
N GLY A 334 -16.61 -26.10 16.07
CA GLY A 334 -16.27 -27.11 15.08
C GLY A 334 -14.77 -27.39 14.97
N TYR A 335 -14.38 -27.95 13.83
CA TYR A 335 -12.99 -28.20 13.49
C TYR A 335 -12.39 -26.99 12.80
N HIS A 336 -11.18 -26.62 13.20
CA HIS A 336 -10.42 -25.52 12.63
C HIS A 336 -9.15 -26.07 11.98
N HIS A 337 -8.85 -25.60 10.78
CA HIS A 337 -7.62 -25.87 10.08
C HIS A 337 -6.89 -24.55 9.87
N ILE A 338 -5.71 -24.41 10.46
CA ILE A 338 -4.88 -23.19 10.33
C ILE A 338 -3.70 -23.53 9.43
N PHE A 339 -3.52 -22.72 8.41
CA PHE A 339 -2.44 -22.83 7.42
C PHE A 339 -1.42 -21.72 7.67
N TYR A 340 -0.14 -22.09 7.73
CA TYR A 340 0.98 -21.18 7.96
C TYR A 340 1.93 -21.16 6.76
N PRO A 341 1.58 -20.48 5.65
CA PRO A 341 2.44 -20.44 4.47
C PRO A 341 3.64 -19.51 4.65
N PHE A 342 3.67 -18.64 5.66
CA PHE A 342 4.71 -17.62 5.88
C PHE A 342 5.01 -16.81 4.60
N GLU A 343 3.97 -16.39 3.91
CA GLU A 343 4.01 -15.64 2.66
C GLU A 343 3.36 -14.26 2.81
N GLY A 344 3.39 -13.47 1.74
CA GLY A 344 2.70 -12.20 1.68
C GLY A 344 1.18 -12.36 1.72
N ARG A 345 0.48 -11.31 2.14
CA ARG A 345 -0.98 -11.28 2.32
C ARG A 345 -1.76 -11.78 1.10
N PHE A 346 -1.33 -11.46 -0.12
CA PHE A 346 -2.04 -11.89 -1.33
C PHE A 346 -2.05 -13.41 -1.50
N VAL A 347 -0.96 -14.09 -1.12
CA VAL A 347 -0.90 -15.55 -1.14
C VAL A 347 -1.90 -16.13 -0.14
N HIS A 348 -1.98 -15.57 1.07
CA HIS A 348 -2.95 -15.98 2.08
C HIS A 348 -4.39 -15.80 1.61
N GLU A 349 -4.72 -14.64 1.03
CA GLU A 349 -6.07 -14.33 0.52
C GLU A 349 -6.44 -15.25 -0.66
N ALA A 350 -5.52 -15.48 -1.59
CA ALA A 350 -5.74 -16.36 -2.73
C ALA A 350 -5.91 -17.83 -2.29
N MET A 351 -5.04 -18.32 -1.40
CA MET A 351 -5.15 -19.66 -0.84
C MET A 351 -6.47 -19.86 -0.07
N GLY A 352 -6.80 -18.90 0.80
CA GLY A 352 -8.05 -18.94 1.58
C GLY A 352 -9.27 -19.03 0.67
N SER A 353 -9.34 -18.19 -0.36
CA SER A 353 -10.43 -18.20 -1.35
C SER A 353 -10.50 -19.49 -2.14
N LEU A 354 -9.36 -19.99 -2.62
CA LEU A 354 -9.30 -21.24 -3.40
C LEU A 354 -9.68 -22.46 -2.56
N LEU A 355 -9.16 -22.55 -1.34
CA LEU A 355 -9.47 -23.66 -0.43
C LEU A 355 -10.94 -23.65 -0.01
N SER A 356 -11.48 -22.48 0.35
CA SER A 356 -12.90 -22.33 0.68
C SER A 356 -13.79 -22.74 -0.48
N TYR A 357 -13.48 -22.30 -1.70
CA TYR A 357 -14.20 -22.71 -2.91
C TYR A 357 -14.16 -24.22 -3.11
N ARG A 358 -12.99 -24.85 -3.05
CA ARG A 358 -12.85 -26.32 -3.24
C ARG A 358 -13.55 -27.12 -2.17
N ILE A 359 -13.49 -26.69 -0.90
CA ILE A 359 -14.19 -27.38 0.19
C ILE A 359 -15.71 -27.24 0.02
N SER A 360 -16.20 -26.08 -0.43
CA SER A 360 -17.64 -25.86 -0.67
C SER A 360 -18.22 -26.76 -1.75
N LEU A 361 -17.38 -27.23 -2.69
CA LEU A 361 -17.80 -28.23 -3.69
C LEU A 361 -17.98 -29.66 -3.11
N LEU A 362 -17.32 -29.94 -1.98
CA LEU A 362 -17.40 -31.24 -1.30
C LEU A 362 -18.53 -31.27 -0.27
N ASN A 363 -18.61 -30.23 0.53
CA ASN A 363 -19.65 -30.03 1.56
C ASN A 363 -20.02 -28.54 1.62
N PRO A 364 -21.32 -28.21 1.73
CA PRO A 364 -21.73 -26.83 1.97
C PRO A 364 -21.13 -26.35 3.31
N ILE A 365 -20.32 -25.30 3.24
CA ILE A 365 -19.77 -24.62 4.40
C ILE A 365 -20.30 -23.17 4.42
N SER A 366 -20.64 -22.69 5.60
CA SER A 366 -21.05 -21.29 5.84
C SER A 366 -19.85 -20.47 6.33
#